data_7d82f82244d83fe0544bb76f96d934c5
#
_entry.id   7d82f82244d83fe0544bb76f96d934c5
#
_cell.length_a   1.000
_cell.length_b   1.000
_cell.length_c   1.000
_cell.angle_alpha   90.00
_cell.angle_beta   90.00
_cell.angle_gamma   90.00
#
_symmetry.space_group_name_H-M   'P 1'
#
loop_
_entity.id
_entity.type
_entity.pdbx_description
1 polymer ?
#
loop_
_entity_poly.entity_id
_entity_poly.type
_entity_poly.pdbx_seq_one_letter_code
_entity_poly.pdbx_strand_id
1 'polypeptide(L)'
;RGNYQYNLMDAHYRAMMAQVPMIAQWDDHETVNNWYPNEILADDRYTEKSVALLAARANQAFHEYMPTGEWLVEPGRVYRKVSYGPLLDVFVMDFRSYRADNSGNRQAKRGPETAFWGAEQIAWLKREMLNSDATWKVIAADMPIGILVRDGKEAFENGANGDGPVLGREHD
;
A
#
# COMPACT_ATOMS: atom_id res chain seq x y z
N ARG A 1 -7.49 11.98 -10.65
CA ARG A 1 -7.05 12.21 -12.06
C ARG A 1 -6.28 13.52 -12.22
N GLY A 2 -6.75 14.64 -11.63
CA GLY A 2 -6.13 15.96 -11.82
C GLY A 2 -4.64 16.00 -11.48
N ASN A 3 -4.21 15.37 -10.39
CA ASN A 3 -2.81 15.33 -9.99
C ASN A 3 -1.94 14.55 -10.98
N TYR A 4 -2.44 13.42 -11.51
CA TYR A 4 -1.74 12.67 -12.54
C TYR A 4 -1.59 13.51 -13.83
N GLN A 5 -2.66 14.17 -14.26
CA GLN A 5 -2.63 15.04 -15.44
C GLN A 5 -1.67 16.21 -15.24
N TYR A 6 -1.67 16.82 -14.05
CA TYR A 6 -0.75 17.91 -13.73
C TYR A 6 0.72 17.45 -13.81
N ASN A 7 1.07 16.32 -13.22
CA ASN A 7 2.43 15.79 -13.30
C ASN A 7 2.84 15.43 -14.73
N LEU A 8 1.90 14.94 -15.54
CA LEU A 8 2.14 14.67 -16.97
C LEU A 8 2.30 15.94 -17.83
N MET A 9 2.12 17.16 -17.28
CA MET A 9 2.49 18.39 -17.97
C MET A 9 4.00 18.59 -18.02
N ASP A 10 4.77 17.99 -17.11
CA ASP A 10 6.24 18.04 -17.14
C ASP A 10 6.79 17.23 -18.30
N ALA A 11 7.59 17.87 -19.15
CA ALA A 11 8.13 17.25 -20.35
C ALA A 11 9.19 16.18 -20.06
N HIS A 12 9.98 16.36 -18.98
CA HIS A 12 11.01 15.40 -18.59
C HIS A 12 10.39 14.15 -17.96
N TYR A 13 9.36 14.34 -17.14
CA TYR A 13 8.59 13.23 -16.59
C TYR A 13 7.94 12.37 -17.68
N ARG A 14 7.29 13.02 -18.68
CA ARG A 14 6.73 12.29 -19.84
C ARG A 14 7.79 11.54 -20.65
N ALA A 15 8.93 12.18 -20.88
CA ALA A 15 10.03 11.56 -21.63
C ALA A 15 10.58 10.32 -20.88
N MET A 16 10.73 10.40 -19.57
CA MET A 16 11.11 9.27 -18.74
C MET A 16 10.07 8.15 -18.81
N MET A 17 8.79 8.47 -18.59
CA MET A 17 7.69 7.48 -18.61
C MET A 17 7.56 6.77 -19.96
N ALA A 18 7.92 7.44 -21.06
CA ALA A 18 7.88 6.86 -22.41
C ALA A 18 9.03 5.88 -22.70
N GLN A 19 10.09 5.88 -21.90
CA GLN A 19 11.32 5.12 -22.19
C GLN A 19 11.70 4.14 -21.09
N VAL A 20 11.28 4.39 -19.86
CA VAL A 20 11.67 3.59 -18.70
C VAL A 20 10.46 2.79 -18.20
N PRO A 21 10.53 1.45 -18.22
CA PRO A 21 9.50 0.62 -17.58
C PRO A 21 9.38 0.95 -16.10
N MET A 22 8.16 1.11 -15.62
CA MET A 22 7.88 1.47 -14.25
C MET A 22 7.01 0.39 -13.58
N ILE A 23 7.42 -0.03 -12.39
CA ILE A 23 6.58 -0.83 -11.48
C ILE A 23 6.02 0.14 -10.44
N ALA A 24 4.77 0.54 -10.64
CA ALA A 24 4.11 1.49 -9.75
C ALA A 24 3.53 0.80 -8.50
N GLN A 25 3.57 1.49 -7.40
CA GLN A 25 2.94 1.18 -6.14
C GLN A 25 2.22 2.42 -5.64
N TRP A 26 1.19 2.27 -4.85
CA TRP A 26 0.56 3.42 -4.19
C TRP A 26 0.87 3.45 -2.70
N ASP A 27 0.71 4.61 -2.08
CA ASP A 27 0.81 4.86 -0.66
C ASP A 27 -0.48 5.57 -0.18
N ASP A 28 -0.39 6.52 0.73
CA ASP A 28 -1.52 7.22 1.31
C ASP A 28 -1.94 8.45 0.49
N HIS A 29 -1.00 9.23 -0.03
CA HIS A 29 -1.26 10.49 -0.70
C HIS A 29 -1.93 10.39 -2.08
N GLU A 30 -2.12 9.22 -2.61
CA GLU A 30 -3.04 8.98 -3.73
C GLU A 30 -4.49 9.22 -3.31
N THR A 31 -4.77 9.11 -1.99
CA THR A 31 -6.10 9.31 -1.38
C THR A 31 -6.07 10.47 -0.40
N VAL A 32 -5.67 10.24 0.85
CA VAL A 32 -5.45 11.25 1.90
C VAL A 32 -4.38 10.75 2.87
N ASN A 33 -3.71 11.67 3.58
CA ASN A 33 -2.65 11.34 4.53
C ASN A 33 -3.09 10.29 5.54
N ASN A 34 -2.27 9.25 5.70
CA ASN A 34 -2.37 8.17 6.70
C ASN A 34 -3.72 7.41 6.73
N TRP A 35 -4.45 7.37 5.64
CA TRP A 35 -5.78 6.79 5.57
C TRP A 35 -5.85 5.28 5.86
N TYR A 36 -7.01 4.88 6.33
CA TYR A 36 -7.47 3.50 6.43
C TYR A 36 -8.92 3.35 5.92
N PRO A 37 -9.35 2.17 5.46
CA PRO A 37 -10.59 2.04 4.68
C PRO A 37 -11.88 2.53 5.34
N ASN A 38 -11.99 2.40 6.66
CA ASN A 38 -13.22 2.74 7.40
C ASN A 38 -13.20 4.17 7.97
N GLU A 39 -12.21 4.96 7.62
CA GLU A 39 -12.07 6.32 8.12
C GLU A 39 -13.18 7.24 7.60
N ILE A 40 -13.66 8.10 8.49
CA ILE A 40 -14.53 9.25 8.17
C ILE A 40 -13.76 10.51 8.51
N LEU A 41 -13.43 11.30 7.49
CA LEU A 41 -12.62 12.50 7.65
C LEU A 41 -13.31 13.55 8.52
N ALA A 42 -12.60 14.01 9.54
CA ALA A 42 -13.03 15.13 10.37
C ALA A 42 -12.72 16.50 9.74
N ASP A 43 -11.81 16.55 8.77
CA ASP A 43 -11.31 17.77 8.14
C ASP A 43 -12.36 18.42 7.23
N ASP A 44 -12.80 19.63 7.57
CA ASP A 44 -13.84 20.38 6.86
C ASP A 44 -13.45 20.86 5.46
N ARG A 45 -12.19 20.74 5.08
CA ARG A 45 -11.74 21.00 3.71
C ARG A 45 -12.26 19.98 2.71
N TYR A 46 -12.62 18.77 3.18
CA TYR A 46 -13.19 17.71 2.35
C TYR A 46 -14.72 17.76 2.37
N THR A 47 -15.35 17.82 1.21
CA THR A 47 -16.80 17.67 1.07
C THR A 47 -17.23 16.19 1.14
N GLU A 48 -16.42 15.30 0.58
CA GLU A 48 -16.58 13.85 0.75
C GLU A 48 -15.81 13.43 1.99
N LYS A 49 -16.49 12.83 2.95
CA LYS A 49 -15.90 12.41 4.22
C LYS A 49 -15.57 10.92 4.26
N SER A 50 -16.19 10.12 3.39
CA SER A 50 -15.95 8.68 3.33
C SER A 50 -14.62 8.37 2.64
N VAL A 51 -13.63 7.91 3.41
CA VAL A 51 -12.34 7.48 2.85
C VAL A 51 -12.51 6.26 1.94
N ALA A 52 -13.43 5.35 2.23
CA ALA A 52 -13.73 4.24 1.34
C ALA A 52 -14.10 4.70 -0.08
N LEU A 53 -14.93 5.76 -0.20
CA LEU A 53 -15.30 6.33 -1.49
C LEU A 53 -14.13 7.08 -2.15
N LEU A 54 -13.37 7.84 -1.37
CA LEU A 54 -12.18 8.54 -1.88
C LEU A 54 -11.13 7.55 -2.38
N ALA A 55 -10.85 6.49 -1.62
CA ALA A 55 -9.91 5.43 -2.00
C ALA A 55 -10.35 4.68 -3.25
N ALA A 56 -11.65 4.37 -3.39
CA ALA A 56 -12.18 3.75 -4.61
C ALA A 56 -11.95 4.62 -5.86
N ARG A 57 -12.16 5.95 -5.73
CA ARG A 57 -11.90 6.91 -6.82
C ARG A 57 -10.41 7.08 -7.12
N ALA A 58 -9.58 7.08 -6.08
CA ALA A 58 -8.12 7.14 -6.20
C ALA A 58 -7.57 5.87 -6.86
N ASN A 59 -8.06 4.71 -6.45
CA ASN A 59 -7.70 3.41 -7.02
C ASN A 59 -8.03 3.34 -8.52
N GLN A 60 -9.23 3.78 -8.91
CA GLN A 60 -9.59 3.89 -10.32
C GLN A 60 -8.60 4.79 -11.08
N ALA A 61 -8.27 5.97 -10.54
CA ALA A 61 -7.33 6.88 -11.17
C ALA A 61 -5.91 6.26 -11.25
N PHE A 62 -5.48 5.58 -10.20
CA PHE A 62 -4.19 4.88 -10.17
C PHE A 62 -4.08 3.87 -11.33
N HIS A 63 -5.08 3.00 -11.50
CA HIS A 63 -5.08 2.00 -12.57
C HIS A 63 -5.25 2.61 -13.98
N GLU A 64 -5.88 3.78 -14.11
CA GLU A 64 -5.98 4.50 -15.39
C GLU A 64 -4.67 5.15 -15.83
N TYR A 65 -3.82 5.58 -14.88
CA TYR A 65 -2.61 6.35 -15.18
C TYR A 65 -1.31 5.59 -14.98
N MET A 66 -1.33 4.48 -14.25
CA MET A 66 -0.15 3.65 -13.99
C MET A 66 -0.23 2.31 -14.73
N PRO A 67 0.90 1.79 -15.25
CA PRO A 67 0.92 0.55 -16.03
C PRO A 67 0.83 -0.68 -15.13
N THR A 68 -0.27 -0.84 -14.39
CA THR A 68 -0.43 -1.88 -13.36
C THR A 68 -1.12 -3.15 -13.84
N GLY A 69 -1.85 -3.08 -14.95
CA GLY A 69 -2.77 -4.13 -15.38
C GLY A 69 -4.03 -4.23 -14.49
N GLU A 70 -5.03 -4.93 -14.94
CA GLU A 70 -6.26 -5.19 -14.18
C GLU A 70 -6.40 -6.68 -13.87
N TRP A 71 -6.90 -6.99 -12.67
CA TRP A 71 -7.23 -8.35 -12.27
C TRP A 71 -8.72 -8.58 -12.47
N LEU A 72 -9.09 -9.45 -13.41
CA LEU A 72 -10.50 -9.73 -13.71
C LEU A 72 -11.27 -10.32 -12.53
N VAL A 73 -10.58 -11.05 -11.65
CA VAL A 73 -11.19 -11.73 -10.49
C VAL A 73 -11.31 -10.79 -9.29
N GLU A 74 -10.41 -9.82 -9.18
CA GLU A 74 -10.38 -8.86 -8.07
C GLU A 74 -10.03 -7.46 -8.62
N PRO A 75 -11.00 -6.77 -9.24
CA PRO A 75 -10.78 -5.45 -9.79
C PRO A 75 -10.28 -4.46 -8.74
N GLY A 76 -9.28 -3.66 -9.11
CA GLY A 76 -8.69 -2.66 -8.21
C GLY A 76 -7.64 -3.17 -7.24
N ARG A 77 -7.29 -4.46 -7.27
CA ARG A 77 -6.21 -4.99 -6.45
C ARG A 77 -4.86 -4.41 -6.84
N VAL A 78 -4.17 -3.76 -5.89
CA VAL A 78 -2.87 -3.12 -6.11
C VAL A 78 -1.72 -4.10 -5.90
N TYR A 79 -1.78 -4.95 -4.86
CA TYR A 79 -0.71 -5.91 -4.61
C TYR A 79 -0.62 -6.98 -5.70
N ARG A 80 0.59 -7.22 -6.18
CA ARG A 80 0.84 -8.12 -7.32
C ARG A 80 2.28 -8.59 -7.37
N LYS A 81 2.54 -9.65 -8.14
CA LYS A 81 3.88 -10.08 -8.50
C LYS A 81 4.19 -9.68 -9.94
N VAL A 82 5.38 -9.15 -10.14
CA VAL A 82 5.96 -8.89 -11.47
C VAL A 82 7.21 -9.73 -11.61
N SER A 83 7.19 -10.71 -12.54
CA SER A 83 8.36 -11.52 -12.86
C SER A 83 9.13 -10.87 -14.00
N TYR A 84 10.40 -10.56 -13.77
CA TYR A 84 11.29 -9.98 -14.75
C TYR A 84 12.40 -10.97 -15.12
N GLY A 85 12.09 -11.81 -16.09
CA GLY A 85 12.94 -12.92 -16.49
C GLY A 85 13.12 -13.97 -15.36
N PRO A 86 14.12 -14.86 -15.48
CA PRO A 86 14.29 -15.93 -14.50
C PRO A 86 15.00 -15.51 -13.21
N LEU A 87 15.50 -14.28 -13.15
CA LEU A 87 16.37 -13.84 -12.05
C LEU A 87 15.67 -12.97 -11.03
N LEU A 88 14.55 -12.32 -11.35
CA LEU A 88 13.93 -11.32 -10.48
C LEU A 88 12.41 -11.47 -10.44
N ASP A 89 11.89 -11.63 -9.23
CA ASP A 89 10.48 -11.43 -8.90
C ASP A 89 10.32 -10.23 -7.97
N VAL A 90 9.41 -9.33 -8.32
CA VAL A 90 9.03 -8.17 -7.51
C VAL A 90 7.62 -8.38 -6.96
N PHE A 91 7.50 -8.38 -5.63
CA PHE A 91 6.24 -8.50 -4.91
C PHE A 91 5.84 -7.09 -4.45
N VAL A 92 4.91 -6.49 -5.16
CA VAL A 92 4.39 -5.15 -4.85
C VAL A 92 3.30 -5.30 -3.79
N MET A 93 3.45 -4.60 -2.68
CA MET A 93 2.53 -4.68 -1.54
C MET A 93 1.52 -3.53 -1.56
N ASP A 94 0.43 -3.71 -0.82
CA ASP A 94 -0.58 -2.69 -0.56
C ASP A 94 -0.82 -2.60 0.94
N PHE A 95 -0.25 -1.59 1.60
CA PHE A 95 -0.39 -1.41 3.05
C PHE A 95 -1.49 -0.41 3.42
N ARG A 96 -2.31 -0.01 2.45
CA ARG A 96 -3.39 0.95 2.69
C ARG A 96 -4.79 0.33 2.66
N SER A 97 -5.07 -0.51 1.67
CA SER A 97 -6.43 -1.04 1.45
C SER A 97 -6.91 -2.00 2.54
N TYR A 98 -6.00 -2.60 3.32
CA TYR A 98 -6.33 -3.69 4.23
C TYR A 98 -6.05 -3.38 5.70
N ARG A 99 -5.56 -2.18 6.00
CA ARG A 99 -5.13 -1.81 7.34
C ARG A 99 -6.25 -1.27 8.22
N ALA A 100 -6.05 -1.36 9.52
CA ALA A 100 -6.78 -0.61 10.52
C ALA A 100 -6.16 0.78 10.76
N ASP A 101 -6.83 1.59 11.59
CA ASP A 101 -6.34 2.89 12.06
C ASP A 101 -4.96 2.80 12.71
N ASN A 102 -4.21 3.90 12.69
CA ASN A 102 -2.94 4.01 13.36
C ASN A 102 -3.14 3.98 14.89
N SER A 103 -2.26 3.26 15.57
CA SER A 103 -2.35 3.06 17.01
C SER A 103 -0.97 2.93 17.64
N GLY A 104 -0.90 2.75 18.95
CA GLY A 104 0.34 2.45 19.65
C GLY A 104 0.91 1.06 19.35
N ASN A 105 0.24 0.26 18.53
CA ASN A 105 0.63 -1.09 18.11
C ASN A 105 0.93 -2.03 19.29
N ARG A 106 0.11 -1.95 20.33
CA ARG A 106 0.26 -2.72 21.59
C ARG A 106 -0.91 -3.64 21.90
N GLN A 107 -1.62 -4.06 20.85
CA GLN A 107 -2.76 -4.95 21.00
C GLN A 107 -2.30 -6.31 21.54
N ALA A 108 -2.97 -6.78 22.59
CA ALA A 108 -2.65 -8.05 23.24
C ALA A 108 -3.18 -9.28 22.47
N LYS A 109 -4.12 -9.05 21.56
CA LYS A 109 -4.75 -10.10 20.75
C LYS A 109 -4.92 -9.61 19.32
N ARG A 110 -4.93 -10.54 18.38
CA ARG A 110 -5.31 -10.26 17.01
C ARG A 110 -6.79 -9.93 16.90
N GLY A 111 -7.10 -8.97 16.05
CA GLY A 111 -8.43 -8.52 15.75
C GLY A 111 -8.43 -7.57 14.56
N PRO A 112 -9.59 -7.05 14.14
CA PRO A 112 -9.67 -6.09 13.06
C PRO A 112 -8.77 -4.86 13.26
N GLU A 113 -8.57 -4.46 14.51
CA GLU A 113 -7.73 -3.32 14.90
C GLU A 113 -6.22 -3.58 14.78
N THR A 114 -5.81 -4.83 14.58
CA THR A 114 -4.40 -5.19 14.35
C THR A 114 -4.07 -5.36 12.88
N ALA A 115 -5.04 -5.28 11.99
CA ALA A 115 -4.82 -5.46 10.57
C ALA A 115 -3.88 -4.38 10.01
N PHE A 116 -2.86 -4.81 9.27
CA PHE A 116 -1.90 -3.94 8.59
C PHE A 116 -1.69 -4.37 7.14
N TRP A 117 -1.41 -5.63 6.90
CA TRP A 117 -1.24 -6.22 5.57
C TRP A 117 -2.53 -6.81 5.02
N GLY A 118 -3.38 -7.30 5.90
CA GLY A 118 -4.52 -8.13 5.57
C GLY A 118 -4.16 -9.61 5.36
N ALA A 119 -4.93 -10.50 5.98
CA ALA A 119 -4.66 -11.93 5.98
C ALA A 119 -4.54 -12.55 4.57
N GLU A 120 -5.39 -12.09 3.65
CA GLU A 120 -5.38 -12.58 2.26
C GLU A 120 -4.07 -12.20 1.53
N GLN A 121 -3.59 -10.96 1.74
CA GLN A 121 -2.34 -10.50 1.15
C GLN A 121 -1.14 -11.25 1.73
N ILE A 122 -1.12 -11.49 3.03
CA ILE A 122 -0.07 -12.31 3.69
C ILE A 122 -0.06 -13.72 3.12
N ALA A 123 -1.21 -14.37 3.02
CA ALA A 123 -1.33 -15.72 2.47
C ALA A 123 -0.88 -15.76 0.99
N TRP A 124 -1.24 -14.73 0.22
CA TRP A 124 -0.79 -14.58 -1.16
C TRP A 124 0.74 -14.43 -1.23
N LEU A 125 1.33 -13.52 -0.43
CA LEU A 125 2.77 -13.29 -0.45
C LEU A 125 3.55 -14.57 -0.09
N LYS A 126 3.15 -15.26 0.98
CA LYS A 126 3.76 -16.52 1.39
C LYS A 126 3.73 -17.55 0.26
N ARG A 127 2.58 -17.72 -0.39
CA ARG A 127 2.42 -18.65 -1.52
C ARG A 127 3.29 -18.27 -2.71
N GLU A 128 3.26 -17.00 -3.11
CA GLU A 128 4.01 -16.53 -4.28
C GLU A 128 5.53 -16.58 -4.05
N MET A 129 5.99 -16.31 -2.83
CA MET A 129 7.41 -16.43 -2.48
C MET A 129 7.88 -17.90 -2.49
N LEU A 130 7.06 -18.83 -1.98
CA LEU A 130 7.37 -20.27 -2.00
C LEU A 130 7.41 -20.83 -3.42
N ASN A 131 6.57 -20.33 -4.31
CA ASN A 131 6.48 -20.75 -5.71
C ASN A 131 7.45 -20.01 -6.64
N SER A 132 8.27 -19.11 -6.12
CA SER A 132 9.23 -18.34 -6.92
C SER A 132 10.58 -19.05 -7.00
N ASP A 133 11.01 -19.35 -8.21
CA ASP A 133 12.37 -19.87 -8.50
C ASP A 133 13.37 -18.73 -8.80
N ALA A 134 12.94 -17.46 -8.76
CA ALA A 134 13.82 -16.33 -9.04
C ALA A 134 14.94 -16.22 -8.02
N THR A 135 16.14 -15.89 -8.50
CA THR A 135 17.32 -15.66 -7.65
C THR A 135 17.11 -14.50 -6.69
N TRP A 136 16.51 -13.40 -7.19
CA TRP A 136 16.20 -12.22 -6.41
C TRP A 136 14.69 -12.10 -6.21
N LYS A 137 14.31 -11.94 -4.95
CA LYS A 137 12.94 -11.69 -4.53
C LYS A 137 12.90 -10.33 -3.84
N VAL A 138 12.32 -9.34 -4.51
CA VAL A 138 12.20 -7.97 -4.00
C VAL A 138 10.79 -7.76 -3.50
N ILE A 139 10.64 -7.39 -2.23
CA ILE A 139 9.37 -6.94 -1.65
C ILE A 139 9.36 -5.42 -1.74
N ALA A 140 8.49 -4.87 -2.59
CA ALA A 140 8.28 -3.43 -2.73
C ALA A 140 7.16 -3.00 -1.80
N ALA A 141 7.51 -2.26 -0.76
CA ALA A 141 6.60 -1.79 0.28
C ALA A 141 6.70 -0.27 0.41
N ASP A 142 5.56 0.39 0.59
CA ASP A 142 5.46 1.83 0.87
C ASP A 142 5.95 2.15 2.29
N MET A 143 5.72 1.22 3.24
CA MET A 143 6.10 1.36 4.64
C MET A 143 7.27 0.46 5.04
N PRO A 144 8.22 0.96 5.84
CA PRO A 144 9.24 0.12 6.45
C PRO A 144 8.62 -0.81 7.50
N ILE A 145 9.04 -2.08 7.51
CA ILE A 145 8.51 -3.07 8.46
C ILE A 145 9.09 -2.86 9.86
N GLY A 146 10.40 -2.63 9.97
CA GLY A 146 11.12 -2.63 11.24
C GLY A 146 11.54 -1.24 11.76
N ILE A 147 11.36 -0.19 10.98
CA ILE A 147 11.69 1.18 11.39
C ILE A 147 10.42 1.85 11.91
N LEU A 148 10.53 2.55 13.03
CA LEU A 148 9.42 3.26 13.62
C LEU A 148 9.06 4.50 12.81
N VAL A 149 7.84 4.57 12.36
CA VAL A 149 7.25 5.76 11.73
C VAL A 149 6.12 6.26 12.62
N ARG A 150 6.34 7.39 13.27
CA ARG A 150 5.35 7.96 14.20
C ARG A 150 4.24 8.67 13.45
N ASP A 151 3.02 8.51 13.97
CA ASP A 151 1.87 9.31 13.63
C ASP A 151 1.39 10.04 14.89
N GLY A 152 1.71 11.33 14.97
CA GLY A 152 1.49 12.11 16.19
C GLY A 152 2.36 11.64 17.36
N LYS A 153 1.80 11.69 18.59
CA LYS A 153 2.54 11.40 19.83
C LYS A 153 2.47 9.94 20.26
N GLU A 154 1.35 9.29 20.01
CA GLU A 154 1.00 8.00 20.63
C GLU A 154 0.79 6.87 19.63
N ALA A 155 0.69 7.18 18.33
CA ALA A 155 0.46 6.21 17.29
C ALA A 155 1.68 6.02 16.39
N PHE A 156 1.68 4.91 15.65
CA PHE A 156 2.65 4.59 14.63
C PHE A 156 1.93 4.28 13.32
N GLU A 157 2.50 4.74 12.24
CA GLU A 157 1.96 4.52 10.91
C GLU A 157 2.26 3.10 10.40
N ASN A 158 3.43 2.56 10.75
CA ASN A 158 3.82 1.20 10.42
C ASN A 158 3.45 0.17 11.50
N GLY A 159 3.75 -1.11 11.25
CA GLY A 159 3.43 -2.20 12.18
C GLY A 159 4.27 -2.23 13.46
N ALA A 160 5.47 -1.65 13.46
CA ALA A 160 6.38 -1.65 14.60
C ALA A 160 5.97 -0.62 15.67
N ASN A 161 6.34 -0.84 16.92
CA ASN A 161 6.04 0.07 18.04
C ASN A 161 7.25 0.53 18.87
N GLY A 162 8.43 -0.01 18.61
CA GLY A 162 9.69 0.37 19.28
C GLY A 162 9.92 -0.19 20.67
N ASP A 163 9.02 -0.98 21.20
CA ASP A 163 9.13 -1.52 22.56
C ASP A 163 9.69 -2.95 22.62
N GLY A 164 10.42 -3.37 21.60
CA GLY A 164 11.00 -4.72 21.54
C GLY A 164 9.96 -5.78 21.15
N PRO A 165 9.99 -6.97 21.72
CA PRO A 165 9.18 -8.11 21.28
C PRO A 165 7.70 -8.01 21.65
N VAL A 166 7.19 -6.82 21.80
CA VAL A 166 5.75 -6.63 21.96
C VAL A 166 5.07 -6.88 20.62
N LEU A 167 3.97 -7.59 20.67
CA LEU A 167 3.10 -7.79 19.53
C LEU A 167 2.65 -6.42 19.01
N GLY A 168 3.03 -6.07 17.82
CA GLY A 168 2.50 -4.94 17.10
C GLY A 168 1.25 -5.35 16.33
N ARG A 169 1.17 -4.89 15.10
CA ARG A 169 0.10 -5.28 14.19
C ARG A 169 0.55 -6.48 13.36
N GLU A 170 -0.36 -7.42 13.12
CA GLU A 170 -0.17 -8.58 12.22
C GLU A 170 1.25 -9.17 12.22
N HIS A 171 1.62 -9.74 13.34
CA HIS A 171 2.87 -10.48 13.40
C HIS A 171 2.68 -11.90 12.90
N ASP A 172 3.39 -12.25 11.89
CA ASP A 172 3.77 -13.62 11.58
C ASP A 172 5.11 -13.67 10.86
#